data_0d7e93b9f35b670ef215cde5723a146c
#
_entry.id   0d7e93b9f35b670ef215cde5723a146c
#
_cell.length_a   1.000
_cell.length_b   1.000
_cell.length_c   1.000
_cell.angle_alpha   90.00
_cell.angle_beta   90.00
_cell.angle_gamma   90.00
#
_symmetry.space_group_name_H-M   'P 1'
#
loop_
_entity.id
_entity.type
_entity.pdbx_description
1 polymer ?
#
loop_
_entity_poly.entity_id
_entity_poly.type
_entity_poly.pdbx_seq_one_letter_code
_entity_poly.pdbx_strand_id
1 'polypeptide(L)'
;MFEKYEYAEITIEELADIHPSLYRFCDVRDEVSYRYGSIPKAENISNIVELAEEGKLDKNISYVLYCMKGIQSMDMAYELRGMGYDAVSLKGGYAAWLTSSYREDYEDKQKEVETSIRKTFHKYIFSPFAKAINEYELLKPGDKVAVCISGGKDSMLMAKLMQELQRHSDVPFELVFLVMDPGYNEINRQKIESNAALLNICLLYTSDA
;
A
#
# COMPACT_ATOMS: atom_id res chain seq x y z
N MET A 1 7.52 22.38 -17.12
CA MET A 1 7.44 20.91 -16.97
C MET A 1 6.01 20.46 -16.75
N PHE A 2 5.30 21.11 -15.83
CA PHE A 2 3.94 20.75 -15.45
C PHE A 2 2.83 21.50 -16.20
N GLU A 3 3.15 22.36 -17.15
CA GLU A 3 2.19 23.12 -17.98
C GLU A 3 1.20 22.24 -18.75
N LYS A 4 1.58 20.99 -19.03
CA LYS A 4 0.72 20.00 -19.71
C LYS A 4 -0.46 19.51 -18.87
N TYR A 5 -0.42 19.70 -17.56
CA TYR A 5 -1.49 19.27 -16.64
C TYR A 5 -2.55 20.35 -16.52
N GLU A 6 -3.69 20.15 -17.18
CA GLU A 6 -4.79 21.12 -17.29
C GLU A 6 -5.32 21.56 -15.92
N TYR A 7 -5.45 20.63 -14.96
CA TYR A 7 -6.04 20.87 -13.65
C TYR A 7 -5.02 21.15 -12.53
N ALA A 8 -3.78 21.51 -12.86
CA ALA A 8 -2.72 21.71 -11.87
C ALA A 8 -2.59 20.56 -10.85
N GLU A 9 -2.96 19.34 -11.22
CA GLU A 9 -2.83 18.13 -10.42
C GLU A 9 -1.95 17.09 -11.11
N ILE A 10 -1.24 16.30 -10.30
CA ILE A 10 -0.47 15.14 -10.72
C ILE A 10 -0.76 13.96 -9.80
N THR A 11 -0.93 12.75 -10.35
CA THR A 11 -1.09 11.54 -9.55
C THR A 11 0.25 11.03 -9.02
N ILE A 12 0.22 10.10 -8.06
CA ILE A 12 1.43 9.47 -7.51
C ILE A 12 2.15 8.67 -8.59
N GLU A 13 1.40 7.95 -9.42
CA GLU A 13 1.92 7.12 -10.52
C GLU A 13 2.62 7.99 -11.57
N GLU A 14 1.99 9.09 -11.99
CA GLU A 14 2.61 10.04 -12.93
C GLU A 14 3.86 10.71 -12.34
N LEU A 15 3.83 11.02 -11.03
CA LEU A 15 4.98 11.63 -10.34
C LEU A 15 6.15 10.64 -10.21
N ALA A 16 5.87 9.34 -10.04
CA ALA A 16 6.88 8.29 -9.95
C ALA A 16 7.72 8.16 -11.24
N ASP A 17 7.15 8.52 -12.40
CA ASP A 17 7.86 8.53 -13.68
C ASP A 17 8.80 9.74 -13.85
N ILE A 18 8.76 10.70 -12.92
CA ILE A 18 9.54 11.93 -12.98
C ILE A 18 10.70 11.86 -11.99
N HIS A 19 11.93 12.07 -12.49
CA HIS A 19 13.09 12.02 -11.60
C HIS A 19 13.02 13.13 -10.52
N PRO A 20 13.21 12.80 -9.22
CA PRO A 20 13.02 13.75 -8.11
C PRO A 20 13.91 14.99 -8.12
N SER A 21 15.02 14.99 -8.87
CA SER A 21 15.87 16.17 -9.02
C SER A 21 15.30 17.25 -9.93
N LEU A 22 14.21 16.97 -10.64
CA LEU A 22 13.59 17.89 -11.61
C LEU A 22 12.53 18.79 -10.98
N TYR A 23 12.15 18.57 -9.73
CA TYR A 23 11.16 19.37 -9.02
C TYR A 23 11.49 19.51 -7.53
N ARG A 24 10.92 20.51 -6.92
CA ARG A 24 10.95 20.70 -5.46
C ARG A 24 9.64 20.23 -4.87
N PHE A 25 9.69 19.31 -3.90
CA PHE A 25 8.51 18.74 -3.27
C PHE A 25 8.18 19.52 -2.00
N CYS A 26 7.00 20.14 -1.94
CA CYS A 26 6.63 21.09 -0.91
C CYS A 26 5.41 20.63 -0.11
N ASP A 27 5.59 20.47 1.20
CA ASP A 27 4.50 20.26 2.15
C ASP A 27 3.97 21.63 2.59
N VAL A 28 2.74 21.93 2.21
CA VAL A 28 2.09 23.21 2.55
C VAL A 28 1.26 23.14 3.84
N ARG A 29 1.32 22.05 4.58
CA ARG A 29 0.69 21.89 5.89
C ARG A 29 1.45 22.70 6.95
N ASP A 30 0.84 22.88 8.11
CA ASP A 30 1.49 23.47 9.27
C ASP A 30 2.68 22.61 9.74
N GLU A 31 3.59 23.24 10.48
CA GLU A 31 4.84 22.62 10.97
C GLU A 31 4.56 21.40 11.88
N VAL A 32 3.50 21.41 12.66
CA VAL A 32 3.14 20.30 13.54
C VAL A 32 2.77 19.08 12.72
N SER A 33 1.90 19.25 11.72
CA SER A 33 1.50 18.19 10.79
C SER A 33 2.69 17.63 10.03
N TYR A 34 3.60 18.49 9.57
CA TYR A 34 4.84 18.08 8.90
C TYR A 34 5.74 17.22 9.79
N ARG A 35 5.93 17.61 11.05
CA ARG A 35 6.75 16.88 12.03
C ARG A 35 6.16 15.53 12.43
N TYR A 36 4.84 15.39 12.44
CA TYR A 36 4.18 14.11 12.70
C TYR A 36 4.39 13.08 11.59
N GLY A 37 4.60 13.54 10.37
CA GLY A 37 4.91 12.71 9.23
C GLY A 37 4.80 13.49 7.93
N SER A 38 5.77 13.29 7.03
CA SER A 38 5.85 13.96 5.73
C SER A 38 6.29 12.98 4.66
N ILE A 39 6.06 13.35 3.40
CA ILE A 39 6.62 12.61 2.28
C ILE A 39 8.14 12.77 2.29
N PRO A 40 8.93 11.69 2.14
CA PRO A 40 10.39 11.77 2.16
C PRO A 40 10.93 12.82 1.19
N LYS A 41 11.91 13.62 1.66
CA LYS A 41 12.56 14.71 0.92
C LYS A 41 11.67 15.92 0.62
N ALA A 42 10.43 15.98 1.12
CA ALA A 42 9.63 17.19 1.03
C ALA A 42 10.13 18.26 1.99
N GLU A 43 10.01 19.51 1.59
CA GLU A 43 10.30 20.68 2.41
C GLU A 43 8.99 21.29 2.93
N ASN A 44 8.94 21.68 4.20
CA ASN A 44 7.77 22.35 4.73
C ASN A 44 7.77 23.83 4.35
N ILE A 45 6.83 24.24 3.49
CA ILE A 45 6.70 25.61 3.01
C ILE A 45 5.21 25.99 3.05
N SER A 46 4.69 26.20 4.25
CA SER A 46 3.26 26.50 4.46
C SER A 46 2.83 27.85 3.87
N ASN A 47 3.74 28.79 3.72
CA ASN A 47 3.53 30.15 3.18
C ASN A 47 4.07 30.29 1.74
N ILE A 48 4.01 29.25 0.93
CA ILE A 48 4.62 29.23 -0.42
C ILE A 48 4.04 30.32 -1.35
N VAL A 49 2.76 30.63 -1.24
CA VAL A 49 2.12 31.67 -2.04
C VAL A 49 2.67 33.05 -1.70
N GLU A 50 2.80 33.36 -0.40
CA GLU A 50 3.40 34.63 0.07
C GLU A 50 4.86 34.78 -0.43
N LEU A 51 5.63 33.71 -0.37
CA LEU A 51 7.00 33.70 -0.89
C LEU A 51 7.06 33.93 -2.42
N ALA A 52 6.07 33.44 -3.14
CA ALA A 52 5.95 33.68 -4.58
C ALA A 52 5.60 35.15 -4.89
N GLU A 53 4.65 35.74 -4.16
CA GLU A 53 4.27 37.15 -4.26
C GLU A 53 5.46 38.08 -3.97
N GLU A 54 6.26 37.74 -2.98
CA GLU A 54 7.48 38.48 -2.63
C GLU A 54 8.65 38.25 -3.61
N GLY A 55 8.48 37.37 -4.62
CA GLY A 55 9.53 37.03 -5.59
C GLY A 55 10.69 36.24 -5.00
N LYS A 56 10.48 35.54 -3.88
CA LYS A 56 11.50 34.75 -3.17
C LYS A 56 11.61 33.32 -3.68
N LEU A 57 10.71 32.86 -4.55
CA LEU A 57 10.77 31.56 -5.20
C LEU A 57 11.50 31.67 -6.55
N ASP A 58 12.22 30.58 -6.90
CA ASP A 58 12.89 30.50 -8.20
C ASP A 58 11.91 30.03 -9.28
N LYS A 59 11.70 30.84 -10.32
CA LYS A 59 10.81 30.52 -11.46
C LYS A 59 11.38 29.45 -12.41
N ASN A 60 12.66 29.09 -12.27
CA ASN A 60 13.26 28.03 -13.06
C ASN A 60 13.07 26.63 -12.45
N ILE A 61 12.47 26.56 -11.27
CA ILE A 61 12.21 25.31 -10.56
C ILE A 61 10.73 24.94 -10.73
N SER A 62 10.47 23.67 -10.98
CA SER A 62 9.11 23.10 -10.95
C SER A 62 8.74 22.69 -9.52
N TYR A 63 7.51 22.96 -9.09
CA TYR A 63 7.04 22.73 -7.73
C TYR A 63 5.94 21.68 -7.71
N VAL A 64 6.08 20.68 -6.85
CA VAL A 64 4.99 19.73 -6.51
C VAL A 64 4.55 20.02 -5.09
N LEU A 65 3.32 20.45 -4.93
CA LEU A 65 2.73 20.82 -3.64
C LEU A 65 1.86 19.68 -3.11
N TYR A 66 1.79 19.52 -1.79
CA TYR A 66 0.77 18.69 -1.19
C TYR A 66 0.30 19.23 0.15
N CYS A 67 -0.99 19.10 0.41
CA CYS A 67 -1.59 19.21 1.74
C CYS A 67 -2.12 17.85 2.21
N MET A 68 -2.99 17.79 3.20
CA MET A 68 -3.51 16.51 3.70
C MET A 68 -4.32 15.74 2.63
N LYS A 69 -5.21 16.43 1.88
CA LYS A 69 -6.16 15.82 0.92
C LYS A 69 -5.99 16.31 -0.53
N GLY A 70 -5.01 17.14 -0.83
CA GLY A 70 -4.80 17.69 -2.18
C GLY A 70 -5.63 18.93 -2.51
N ILE A 71 -6.64 19.30 -1.71
CA ILE A 71 -7.56 20.40 -2.03
C ILE A 71 -6.86 21.77 -1.89
N GLN A 72 -6.36 22.10 -0.72
CA GLN A 72 -5.69 23.37 -0.46
C GLN A 72 -4.45 23.56 -1.32
N SER A 73 -3.65 22.51 -1.49
CA SER A 73 -2.46 22.56 -2.34
C SER A 73 -2.78 22.73 -3.82
N MET A 74 -3.97 22.31 -4.26
CA MET A 74 -4.44 22.55 -5.62
C MET A 74 -4.72 24.05 -5.85
N ASP A 75 -5.42 24.70 -4.93
CA ASP A 75 -5.70 26.14 -4.99
C ASP A 75 -4.37 26.92 -5.03
N MET A 76 -3.43 26.59 -4.14
CA MET A 76 -2.10 27.21 -4.12
C MET A 76 -1.31 26.97 -5.43
N ALA A 77 -1.42 25.77 -6.03
CA ALA A 77 -0.79 25.50 -7.32
C ALA A 77 -1.35 26.36 -8.46
N TYR A 78 -2.66 26.60 -8.46
CA TYR A 78 -3.29 27.54 -9.40
C TYR A 78 -2.82 28.96 -9.20
N GLU A 79 -2.72 29.43 -7.95
CA GLU A 79 -2.21 30.77 -7.64
C GLU A 79 -0.75 30.94 -8.12
N LEU A 80 0.11 29.96 -7.83
CA LEU A 80 1.51 29.94 -8.31
C LEU A 80 1.60 29.98 -9.83
N ARG A 81 0.75 29.21 -10.53
CA ARG A 81 0.68 29.24 -12.01
C ARG A 81 0.26 30.62 -12.52
N GLY A 82 -0.71 31.27 -11.86
CA GLY A 82 -1.13 32.64 -12.17
C GLY A 82 0.01 33.65 -12.07
N MET A 83 0.99 33.38 -11.20
CA MET A 83 2.20 34.21 -11.03
C MET A 83 3.37 33.77 -11.95
N GLY A 84 3.16 32.76 -12.82
CA GLY A 84 4.13 32.26 -13.78
C GLY A 84 5.13 31.26 -13.23
N TYR A 85 4.80 30.56 -12.14
CA TYR A 85 5.56 29.41 -11.64
C TYR A 85 5.03 28.10 -12.25
N ASP A 86 5.93 27.14 -12.45
CA ASP A 86 5.57 25.80 -12.89
C ASP A 86 5.23 24.93 -11.67
N ALA A 87 3.93 24.82 -11.34
CA ALA A 87 3.47 24.20 -10.12
C ALA A 87 2.30 23.22 -10.37
N VAL A 88 2.26 22.13 -9.61
CA VAL A 88 1.15 21.17 -9.54
C VAL A 88 0.92 20.73 -8.10
N SER A 89 -0.30 20.26 -7.82
CA SER A 89 -0.68 19.61 -6.56
C SER A 89 -0.65 18.10 -6.70
N LEU A 90 -0.15 17.40 -5.69
CA LEU A 90 -0.28 15.95 -5.60
C LEU A 90 -1.74 15.59 -5.35
N LYS A 91 -2.34 14.84 -6.26
CA LYS A 91 -3.73 14.39 -6.16
C LYS A 91 -3.97 13.55 -4.92
N GLY A 92 -4.96 13.94 -4.13
CA GLY A 92 -5.26 13.28 -2.84
C GLY A 92 -4.24 13.56 -1.73
N GLY A 93 -3.16 14.32 -1.98
CA GLY A 93 -2.21 14.81 -1.01
C GLY A 93 -1.48 13.74 -0.20
N TYR A 94 -1.12 14.08 1.04
CA TYR A 94 -0.43 13.18 1.97
C TYR A 94 -1.20 11.89 2.25
N ALA A 95 -2.53 11.96 2.34
CA ALA A 95 -3.35 10.78 2.60
C ALA A 95 -3.28 9.75 1.46
N ALA A 96 -3.30 10.19 0.20
CA ALA A 96 -3.15 9.29 -0.94
C ALA A 96 -1.75 8.67 -0.99
N TRP A 97 -0.71 9.49 -0.75
CA TRP A 97 0.67 8.99 -0.70
C TRP A 97 0.85 7.96 0.42
N LEU A 98 0.31 8.22 1.61
CA LEU A 98 0.38 7.30 2.74
C LEU A 98 -0.29 5.95 2.39
N THR A 99 -1.46 5.99 1.74
CA THR A 99 -2.17 4.79 1.30
C THR A 99 -1.37 4.02 0.24
N SER A 100 -0.74 4.72 -0.72
CA SER A 100 0.10 4.11 -1.75
C SER A 100 1.37 3.47 -1.16
N SER A 101 2.08 4.19 -0.27
CA SER A 101 3.28 3.66 0.38
C SER A 101 2.99 2.43 1.25
N TYR A 102 1.84 2.40 1.94
CA TYR A 102 1.40 1.19 2.63
C TYR A 102 1.15 0.02 1.67
N ARG A 103 0.54 0.27 0.50
CA ARG A 103 0.32 -0.78 -0.52
C ARG A 103 1.61 -1.37 -1.04
N GLU A 104 2.58 -0.55 -1.39
CA GLU A 104 3.90 -1.00 -1.86
C GLU A 104 4.60 -1.86 -0.80
N ASP A 105 4.61 -1.43 0.47
CA ASP A 105 5.15 -2.21 1.57
C ASP A 105 4.45 -3.57 1.74
N TYR A 106 3.14 -3.63 1.56
CA TYR A 106 2.38 -4.89 1.65
C TYR A 106 2.70 -5.83 0.49
N GLU A 107 2.76 -5.32 -0.75
CA GLU A 107 3.08 -6.13 -1.93
C GLU A 107 4.51 -6.69 -1.88
N ASP A 108 5.47 -5.90 -1.43
CA ASP A 108 6.86 -6.32 -1.30
C ASP A 108 7.02 -7.37 -0.20
N LYS A 109 6.40 -7.19 0.95
CA LYS A 109 6.38 -8.19 2.03
C LYS A 109 5.67 -9.47 1.62
N GLN A 110 4.58 -9.38 0.86
CA GLN A 110 3.90 -10.55 0.31
C GLN A 110 4.84 -11.34 -0.62
N LYS A 111 5.50 -10.65 -1.56
CA LYS A 111 6.48 -11.28 -2.48
C LYS A 111 7.66 -11.89 -1.72
N GLU A 112 8.14 -11.23 -0.67
CA GLU A 112 9.19 -11.74 0.20
C GLU A 112 8.78 -13.05 0.88
N VAL A 113 7.59 -13.09 1.48
CA VAL A 113 7.04 -14.30 2.14
C VAL A 113 6.87 -15.44 1.12
N GLU A 114 6.27 -15.18 -0.03
CA GLU A 114 6.07 -16.17 -1.09
C GLU A 114 7.41 -16.70 -1.63
N THR A 115 8.37 -15.81 -1.84
CA THR A 115 9.74 -16.19 -2.27
C THR A 115 10.44 -17.02 -1.21
N SER A 116 10.28 -16.68 0.05
CA SER A 116 10.83 -17.44 1.18
C SER A 116 10.28 -18.86 1.23
N ILE A 117 8.98 -19.05 1.06
CA ILE A 117 8.35 -20.38 1.00
C ILE A 117 8.85 -21.18 -0.22
N ARG A 118 8.92 -20.56 -1.39
CA ARG A 118 9.30 -21.22 -2.65
C ARG A 118 10.79 -21.54 -2.76
N LYS A 119 11.67 -20.76 -2.13
CA LYS A 119 13.13 -20.93 -2.21
C LYS A 119 13.74 -21.39 -0.89
N THR A 120 13.73 -20.53 0.13
CA THR A 120 14.47 -20.77 1.38
C THR A 120 13.92 -21.95 2.17
N PHE A 121 12.61 -22.00 2.31
CA PHE A 121 11.90 -23.02 3.10
C PHE A 121 11.24 -24.12 2.26
N HIS A 122 11.43 -24.13 0.95
CA HIS A 122 10.81 -25.10 0.06
C HIS A 122 11.10 -26.55 0.52
N LYS A 123 12.37 -26.88 0.75
CA LYS A 123 12.78 -28.23 1.12
C LYS A 123 12.27 -28.67 2.50
N TYR A 124 12.19 -27.74 3.44
CA TYR A 124 11.90 -28.07 4.83
C TYR A 124 10.44 -27.87 5.24
N ILE A 125 9.68 -27.04 4.51
CA ILE A 125 8.30 -26.75 4.83
C ILE A 125 7.38 -27.11 3.67
N PHE A 126 7.52 -26.47 2.49
CA PHE A 126 6.56 -26.64 1.40
C PHE A 126 6.57 -28.05 0.80
N SER A 127 7.75 -28.61 0.49
CA SER A 127 7.85 -29.92 -0.13
C SER A 127 7.33 -31.06 0.78
N PRO A 128 7.66 -31.12 2.09
CA PRO A 128 7.04 -32.09 3.00
C PRO A 128 5.53 -31.91 3.15
N PHE A 129 5.04 -30.66 3.20
CA PHE A 129 3.62 -30.34 3.24
C PHE A 129 2.89 -30.86 1.99
N ALA A 130 3.35 -30.50 0.79
CA ALA A 130 2.77 -30.96 -0.46
C ALA A 130 2.84 -32.49 -0.61
N LYS A 131 3.96 -33.09 -0.18
CA LYS A 131 4.10 -34.54 -0.16
C LYS A 131 3.06 -35.22 0.73
N ALA A 132 2.83 -34.69 1.94
CA ALA A 132 1.81 -35.23 2.86
C ALA A 132 0.42 -35.14 2.26
N ILE A 133 0.06 -34.00 1.66
CA ILE A 133 -1.26 -33.82 0.99
C ILE A 133 -1.46 -34.90 -0.08
N ASN A 134 -0.43 -35.18 -0.90
CA ASN A 134 -0.53 -36.16 -1.96
C ASN A 134 -0.48 -37.60 -1.45
N GLU A 135 0.43 -37.91 -0.52
CA GLU A 135 0.62 -39.26 0.01
C GLU A 135 -0.59 -39.80 0.78
N TYR A 136 -1.27 -38.90 1.50
CA TYR A 136 -2.48 -39.24 2.26
C TYR A 136 -3.79 -38.94 1.50
N GLU A 137 -3.69 -38.55 0.22
CA GLU A 137 -4.86 -38.22 -0.62
C GLU A 137 -5.82 -37.23 0.04
N LEU A 138 -5.26 -36.18 0.70
CA LEU A 138 -6.04 -35.23 1.49
C LEU A 138 -6.86 -34.24 0.62
N LEU A 139 -6.57 -34.17 -0.68
CA LEU A 139 -7.28 -33.32 -1.63
C LEU A 139 -7.73 -34.10 -2.85
N LYS A 140 -8.95 -33.86 -3.28
CA LYS A 140 -9.53 -34.40 -4.51
C LYS A 140 -10.01 -33.27 -5.43
N PRO A 141 -10.07 -33.52 -6.76
CA PRO A 141 -10.65 -32.54 -7.67
C PRO A 141 -12.05 -32.11 -7.28
N GLY A 142 -12.27 -30.79 -7.16
CA GLY A 142 -13.57 -30.21 -6.78
C GLY A 142 -13.80 -30.07 -5.28
N ASP A 143 -12.83 -30.41 -4.43
CA ASP A 143 -12.95 -30.21 -2.98
C ASP A 143 -13.07 -28.73 -2.62
N LYS A 144 -13.80 -28.45 -1.53
CA LYS A 144 -13.88 -27.14 -0.89
C LYS A 144 -13.14 -27.20 0.45
N VAL A 145 -12.03 -26.49 0.52
CA VAL A 145 -11.13 -26.49 1.69
C VAL A 145 -11.26 -25.19 2.45
N ALA A 146 -11.58 -25.30 3.74
CA ALA A 146 -11.55 -24.17 4.65
C ALA A 146 -10.30 -24.23 5.55
N VAL A 147 -9.48 -23.20 5.52
CA VAL A 147 -8.38 -23.01 6.47
C VAL A 147 -8.86 -22.10 7.59
N CYS A 148 -8.93 -22.64 8.82
CA CYS A 148 -9.34 -21.86 9.98
C CYS A 148 -8.19 -20.94 10.43
N ILE A 149 -8.47 -19.65 10.48
CA ILE A 149 -7.51 -18.60 10.85
C ILE A 149 -7.77 -18.18 12.30
N SER A 150 -6.84 -18.50 13.18
CA SER A 150 -6.86 -18.10 14.59
C SER A 150 -6.08 -16.81 14.86
N GLY A 151 -5.43 -16.23 13.83
CA GLY A 151 -4.54 -15.08 13.99
C GLY A 151 -3.12 -15.44 14.45
N GLY A 152 -2.86 -16.69 14.80
CA GLY A 152 -1.53 -17.18 15.16
C GLY A 152 -0.65 -17.47 13.93
N LYS A 153 0.67 -17.48 14.13
CA LYS A 153 1.67 -17.73 13.07
C LYS A 153 1.42 -19.02 12.29
N ASP A 154 0.97 -20.07 12.98
CA ASP A 154 0.80 -21.41 12.38
C ASP A 154 -0.40 -21.43 11.42
N SER A 155 -1.51 -20.80 11.79
CA SER A 155 -2.69 -20.68 10.93
C SER A 155 -2.42 -19.80 9.69
N MET A 156 -1.64 -18.71 9.86
CA MET A 156 -1.22 -17.85 8.76
C MET A 156 -0.23 -18.57 7.81
N LEU A 157 0.71 -19.35 8.36
CA LEU A 157 1.60 -20.17 7.56
C LEU A 157 0.82 -21.24 6.78
N MET A 158 -0.13 -21.94 7.43
CA MET A 158 -1.00 -22.91 6.77
C MET A 158 -1.76 -22.26 5.60
N ALA A 159 -2.32 -21.07 5.81
CA ALA A 159 -3.01 -20.32 4.76
C ALA A 159 -2.10 -20.07 3.55
N LYS A 160 -0.86 -19.62 3.77
CA LYS A 160 0.09 -19.36 2.69
C LYS A 160 0.52 -20.64 1.98
N LEU A 161 0.75 -21.73 2.71
CA LEU A 161 1.09 -23.03 2.11
C LEU A 161 -0.04 -23.57 1.24
N MET A 162 -1.29 -23.42 1.68
CA MET A 162 -2.47 -23.82 0.89
C MET A 162 -2.67 -22.93 -0.34
N GLN A 163 -2.42 -21.61 -0.25
CA GLN A 163 -2.41 -20.73 -1.42
C GLN A 163 -1.34 -21.13 -2.44
N GLU A 164 -0.13 -21.42 -1.98
CA GLU A 164 0.95 -21.88 -2.85
C GLU A 164 0.64 -23.23 -3.48
N LEU A 165 0.07 -24.16 -2.71
CA LEU A 165 -0.37 -25.45 -3.22
C LEU A 165 -1.45 -25.28 -4.30
N GLN A 166 -2.47 -24.42 -4.06
CA GLN A 166 -3.53 -24.16 -5.04
C GLN A 166 -3.00 -23.59 -6.37
N ARG A 167 -1.97 -22.75 -6.30
CA ARG A 167 -1.35 -22.15 -7.51
C ARG A 167 -0.56 -23.13 -8.35
N HIS A 168 -0.02 -24.19 -7.73
CA HIS A 168 0.94 -25.11 -8.35
C HIS A 168 0.45 -26.56 -8.42
N SER A 169 -0.72 -26.86 -7.87
CA SER A 169 -1.31 -28.21 -7.90
C SER A 169 -2.05 -28.45 -9.20
N ASP A 170 -1.88 -29.65 -9.73
CA ASP A 170 -2.71 -30.15 -10.84
C ASP A 170 -4.12 -30.55 -10.41
N VAL A 171 -4.38 -30.61 -9.09
CA VAL A 171 -5.68 -30.92 -8.51
C VAL A 171 -6.44 -29.61 -8.25
N PRO A 172 -7.51 -29.29 -8.99
CA PRO A 172 -8.31 -28.10 -8.77
C PRO A 172 -9.17 -28.25 -7.50
N PHE A 173 -9.11 -27.27 -6.60
CA PHE A 173 -9.95 -27.18 -5.41
C PHE A 173 -10.28 -25.72 -5.08
N GLU A 174 -11.38 -25.50 -4.38
CA GLU A 174 -11.76 -24.19 -3.84
C GLU A 174 -11.10 -23.99 -2.46
N LEU A 175 -10.63 -22.79 -2.18
CA LEU A 175 -9.96 -22.44 -0.92
C LEU A 175 -10.60 -21.21 -0.30
N VAL A 176 -10.99 -21.34 0.98
CA VAL A 176 -11.52 -20.24 1.79
C VAL A 176 -10.75 -20.13 3.10
N PHE A 177 -10.64 -18.92 3.65
CA PHE A 177 -9.99 -18.66 4.93
C PHE A 177 -11.01 -18.19 5.93
N LEU A 178 -11.34 -19.06 6.88
CA LEU A 178 -12.44 -18.87 7.81
C LEU A 178 -11.93 -18.39 9.17
N VAL A 179 -12.48 -17.29 9.66
CA VAL A 179 -12.27 -16.82 11.04
C VAL A 179 -13.51 -17.16 11.85
N MET A 180 -13.36 -18.04 12.85
CA MET A 180 -14.37 -18.20 13.89
C MET A 180 -14.19 -17.06 14.90
N ASP A 181 -15.17 -16.15 14.95
CA ASP A 181 -15.13 -15.02 15.89
C ASP A 181 -15.79 -15.41 17.22
N PRO A 182 -15.01 -15.65 18.27
CA PRO A 182 -15.53 -15.95 19.61
C PRO A 182 -15.91 -14.69 20.39
N GLY A 183 -16.02 -13.52 19.74
CA GLY A 183 -16.14 -12.21 20.36
C GLY A 183 -14.79 -11.54 20.59
N TYR A 184 -13.93 -11.53 19.59
CA TYR A 184 -12.64 -10.83 19.67
C TYR A 184 -12.83 -9.35 20.04
N ASN A 185 -11.94 -8.86 20.90
CA ASN A 185 -11.83 -7.41 21.07
C ASN A 185 -11.28 -6.77 19.80
N GLU A 186 -11.57 -5.47 19.63
CA GLU A 186 -11.20 -4.70 18.44
C GLU A 186 -9.70 -4.81 18.09
N ILE A 187 -8.82 -4.79 19.11
CA ILE A 187 -7.36 -4.87 18.91
C ILE A 187 -6.94 -6.21 18.31
N ASN A 188 -7.54 -7.32 18.77
CA ASN A 188 -7.22 -8.64 18.25
C ASN A 188 -7.77 -8.83 16.84
N ARG A 189 -8.98 -8.35 16.57
CA ARG A 189 -9.60 -8.36 15.24
C ARG A 189 -8.74 -7.60 14.23
N GLN A 190 -8.34 -6.36 14.56
CA GLN A 190 -7.46 -5.55 13.71
C GLN A 190 -6.12 -6.22 13.43
N LYS A 191 -5.52 -6.92 14.42
CA LYS A 191 -4.29 -7.69 14.20
C LYS A 191 -4.46 -8.84 13.21
N ILE A 192 -5.57 -9.58 13.30
CA ILE A 192 -5.86 -10.67 12.38
C ILE A 192 -6.06 -10.13 10.98
N GLU A 193 -6.84 -9.07 10.82
CA GLU A 193 -7.13 -8.42 9.55
C GLU A 193 -5.87 -7.81 8.91
N SER A 194 -5.04 -7.11 9.69
CA SER A 194 -3.78 -6.54 9.21
C SER A 194 -2.80 -7.61 8.73
N ASN A 195 -2.65 -8.71 9.49
CA ASN A 195 -1.78 -9.82 9.09
C ASN A 195 -2.31 -10.55 7.85
N ALA A 196 -3.62 -10.71 7.74
CA ALA A 196 -4.25 -11.32 6.56
C ALA A 196 -4.08 -10.44 5.32
N ALA A 197 -4.30 -9.13 5.45
CA ALA A 197 -4.06 -8.17 4.38
C ALA A 197 -2.61 -8.20 3.90
N LEU A 198 -1.63 -8.18 4.83
CA LEU A 198 -0.20 -8.30 4.53
C LEU A 198 0.13 -9.56 3.72
N LEU A 199 -0.55 -10.66 3.98
CA LEU A 199 -0.34 -11.95 3.32
C LEU A 199 -1.26 -12.18 2.11
N ASN A 200 -2.07 -11.20 1.74
CA ASN A 200 -3.11 -11.31 0.70
C ASN A 200 -4.05 -12.50 0.93
N ILE A 201 -4.56 -12.59 2.17
CA ILE A 201 -5.53 -13.59 2.60
C ILE A 201 -6.88 -12.90 2.77
N CYS A 202 -7.86 -13.27 1.95
CA CYS A 202 -9.24 -12.77 2.08
C CYS A 202 -9.96 -13.59 3.16
N LEU A 203 -10.32 -12.95 4.27
CA LEU A 203 -10.97 -13.60 5.40
C LEU A 203 -12.49 -13.63 5.23
N LEU A 204 -13.10 -14.76 5.60
CA LEU A 204 -14.53 -14.92 5.79
C LEU A 204 -14.81 -15.14 7.28
N TYR A 205 -15.67 -14.30 7.86
CA TYR A 205 -16.06 -14.43 9.27
C TYR A 205 -17.32 -15.27 9.41
N THR A 206 -17.41 -16.07 10.47
CA THR A 206 -18.63 -16.86 10.74
C THR A 206 -19.84 -16.01 11.12
N SER A 207 -19.62 -14.77 11.55
CA SER A 207 -20.69 -13.78 11.78
C SER A 207 -21.34 -13.25 10.50
N ASP A 208 -20.68 -13.44 9.36
CA ASP A 208 -21.08 -12.90 8.05
C ASP A 208 -21.68 -14.00 7.14
N ALA A 209 -21.86 -15.23 7.67
CA ALA A 209 -22.32 -16.41 6.94
C ALA A 209 -23.80 -16.75 7.22
#